data_0e0d2fdbf8b5eecb8d25882fc9849e7d
#
_entry.id   0e0d2fdbf8b5eecb8d25882fc9849e7d
#
_cell.length_a   1.000
_cell.length_b   1.000
_cell.length_c   1.000
_cell.angle_alpha   90.00
_cell.angle_beta   90.00
_cell.angle_gamma   90.00
#
_symmetry.space_group_name_H-M   'P 1'
#
loop_
_entity.id
_entity.type
_entity.pdbx_description
1 polymer ?
#
loop_
_entity_poly.entity_id
_entity_poly.type
_entity_poly.pdbx_seq_one_letter_code
_entity_poly.pdbx_strand_id
1 'polypeptide(L)'
;MKKLLAITALSAALFFGQTAAAEEKAAEEVKPSHVEMVLVLDESGSMSNLTNDTIGGFNSMIEKEKKLDVDAHVTTVLFNDQYKMLYNRRELKDVSKMTDKDYTPGGMTALLDAVGRTIHKMDMVSGIHRKDKGNKVLFVIITDGEENDSKEYTYADVKKLIKDRQENAGWEFIFLGANIDAAAEAENLGIDRDRAVKYKNTGSGVR
;
A
#
# COMPACT_ATOMS: atom_id res chain seq x y z
N MET A 1 -15.04 9.99 -12.82
CA MET A 1 -13.96 9.88 -11.85
C MET A 1 -14.33 9.12 -10.55
N LYS A 2 -15.51 8.48 -10.45
CA LYS A 2 -15.98 7.76 -9.24
C LYS A 2 -15.92 6.22 -9.36
N LYS A 3 -15.36 5.67 -10.45
CA LYS A 3 -15.56 4.25 -10.80
C LYS A 3 -14.40 3.30 -10.45
N LEU A 4 -13.31 3.84 -9.86
CA LEU A 4 -12.13 3.02 -9.52
C LEU A 4 -12.05 2.66 -8.03
N LEU A 5 -13.01 3.13 -7.23
CA LEU A 5 -13.02 2.91 -5.77
C LEU A 5 -13.28 1.45 -5.37
N ALA A 6 -13.85 0.62 -6.25
CA ALA A 6 -14.30 -0.71 -5.86
C ALA A 6 -13.14 -1.67 -5.59
N ILE A 7 -12.11 -1.70 -6.43
CA ILE A 7 -10.95 -2.59 -6.20
C ILE A 7 -10.10 -2.08 -5.03
N THR A 8 -9.86 -0.76 -4.99
CA THR A 8 -9.02 -0.14 -3.96
C THR A 8 -9.68 -0.10 -2.58
N ALA A 9 -10.98 0.22 -2.51
CA ALA A 9 -11.72 0.22 -1.24
C ALA A 9 -11.94 -1.20 -0.70
N LEU A 10 -12.11 -2.18 -1.58
CA LEU A 10 -12.28 -3.56 -1.18
C LEU A 10 -10.99 -4.13 -0.58
N SER A 11 -9.84 -3.89 -1.23
CA SER A 11 -8.55 -4.37 -0.73
C SER A 11 -8.18 -3.75 0.62
N ALA A 12 -8.41 -2.45 0.81
CA ALA A 12 -8.13 -1.76 2.06
C ALA A 12 -9.08 -2.18 3.21
N ALA A 13 -10.38 -2.35 2.93
CA ALA A 13 -11.36 -2.79 3.92
C ALA A 13 -11.11 -4.23 4.40
N LEU A 14 -10.52 -5.05 3.54
CA LEU A 14 -10.24 -6.46 3.82
C LEU A 14 -8.99 -6.68 4.65
N PHE A 15 -8.09 -5.70 4.71
CA PHE A 15 -6.90 -5.77 5.54
C PHE A 15 -7.26 -5.80 7.04
N PHE A 16 -8.39 -5.20 7.45
CA PHE A 16 -8.73 -5.00 8.86
C PHE A 16 -10.17 -5.39 9.27
N GLY A 17 -10.82 -6.28 8.54
CA GLY A 17 -12.04 -6.95 8.99
C GLY A 17 -13.31 -6.07 9.12
N GLN A 18 -13.37 -4.92 8.46
CA GLN A 18 -14.60 -4.12 8.43
C GLN A 18 -15.50 -4.56 7.28
N THR A 19 -16.69 -5.08 7.63
CA THR A 19 -17.78 -5.31 6.69
C THR A 19 -18.51 -4.00 6.44
N ALA A 20 -18.30 -3.37 5.29
CA ALA A 20 -19.18 -2.32 4.79
C ALA A 20 -20.21 -2.97 3.85
N ALA A 21 -21.43 -3.10 4.32
CA ALA A 21 -22.57 -3.38 3.47
C ALA A 21 -22.95 -2.09 2.73
N ALA A 22 -22.65 -2.03 1.44
CA ALA A 22 -23.24 -1.07 0.53
C ALA A 22 -23.42 -1.77 -0.81
N GLU A 23 -24.63 -2.29 -1.02
CA GLU A 23 -25.11 -2.63 -2.37
C GLU A 23 -25.36 -1.34 -3.14
N GLU A 24 -24.47 -0.98 -4.05
CA GLU A 24 -24.73 0.04 -5.05
C GLU A 24 -24.60 -0.57 -6.45
N LYS A 25 -25.60 -0.32 -7.27
CA LYS A 25 -25.81 -0.81 -8.64
C LYS A 25 -24.51 -0.80 -9.46
N ALA A 26 -24.04 -1.97 -9.85
CA ALA A 26 -22.90 -2.18 -10.69
C ALA A 26 -23.09 -1.49 -12.06
N ALA A 27 -22.37 -0.41 -12.26
CA ALA A 27 -22.00 -0.02 -13.61
C ALA A 27 -20.88 -0.98 -14.05
N GLU A 28 -20.93 -1.48 -15.26
CA GLU A 28 -19.93 -2.37 -15.86
C GLU A 28 -18.52 -1.72 -15.72
N GLU A 29 -17.75 -2.15 -14.72
CA GLU A 29 -16.40 -1.65 -14.51
C GLU A 29 -15.49 -2.31 -15.54
N VAL A 30 -14.91 -1.49 -16.41
CA VAL A 30 -13.85 -1.94 -17.31
C VAL A 30 -12.67 -2.38 -16.45
N LYS A 31 -12.43 -3.69 -16.37
CA LYS A 31 -11.27 -4.23 -15.65
C LYS A 31 -10.00 -3.63 -16.25
N PRO A 32 -9.03 -3.18 -15.43
CA PRO A 32 -7.76 -2.73 -15.94
C PRO A 32 -7.06 -3.88 -16.67
N SER A 33 -6.33 -3.55 -17.73
CA SER A 33 -5.58 -4.54 -18.52
C SER A 33 -4.39 -5.10 -17.72
N HIS A 34 -3.85 -4.31 -16.80
CA HIS A 34 -2.74 -4.69 -15.94
C HIS A 34 -2.71 -3.83 -14.66
N VAL A 35 -2.36 -4.43 -13.53
CA VAL A 35 -2.25 -3.75 -12.22
C VAL A 35 -0.85 -3.91 -11.65
N GLU A 36 -0.21 -2.81 -11.30
CA GLU A 36 0.99 -2.79 -10.46
C GLU A 36 0.57 -2.51 -9.01
N MET A 37 0.65 -3.52 -8.17
CA MET A 37 0.40 -3.42 -6.73
C MET A 37 1.72 -3.15 -6.02
N VAL A 38 1.85 -1.98 -5.40
CA VAL A 38 3.05 -1.57 -4.66
C VAL A 38 2.69 -1.46 -3.19
N LEU A 39 3.34 -2.25 -2.35
CA LEU A 39 3.09 -2.34 -0.92
C LEU A 39 4.35 -1.89 -0.18
N VAL A 40 4.26 -0.81 0.58
CA VAL A 40 5.33 -0.28 1.43
C VAL A 40 4.90 -0.50 2.88
N LEU A 41 5.49 -1.50 3.52
CA LEU A 41 5.11 -2.01 4.83
C LEU A 41 6.16 -1.60 5.87
N ASP A 42 5.72 -0.91 6.89
CA ASP A 42 6.54 -0.58 8.05
C ASP A 42 6.93 -1.86 8.81
N GLU A 43 8.23 -2.02 9.04
CA GLU A 43 8.85 -3.09 9.84
C GLU A 43 9.59 -2.48 11.05
N SER A 44 9.25 -1.24 11.46
CA SER A 44 9.84 -0.57 12.63
C SER A 44 9.45 -1.22 13.96
N GLY A 45 10.13 -0.83 15.02
CA GLY A 45 9.94 -1.44 16.33
C GLY A 45 8.52 -1.32 16.91
N SER A 46 7.78 -0.24 16.59
CA SER A 46 6.38 -0.03 16.99
C SER A 46 5.45 -1.10 16.45
N MET A 47 5.74 -1.62 15.24
CA MET A 47 4.96 -2.67 14.58
C MET A 47 5.00 -4.05 15.27
N SER A 48 5.82 -4.23 16.32
CA SER A 48 6.01 -5.54 16.99
C SER A 48 4.70 -6.17 17.49
N ASN A 49 3.78 -5.35 18.01
CA ASN A 49 2.47 -5.82 18.47
C ASN A 49 1.48 -6.08 17.32
N LEU A 50 1.82 -5.67 16.10
CA LEU A 50 1.01 -5.80 14.89
C LEU A 50 1.54 -6.88 13.93
N THR A 51 2.60 -7.59 14.29
CA THR A 51 3.26 -8.58 13.43
C THR A 51 2.27 -9.57 12.81
N ASN A 52 1.45 -10.22 13.64
CA ASN A 52 0.47 -11.19 13.17
C ASN A 52 -0.62 -10.57 12.28
N ASP A 53 -1.07 -9.36 12.63
CA ASP A 53 -2.10 -8.64 11.87
C ASP A 53 -1.54 -8.18 10.52
N THR A 54 -0.30 -7.72 10.46
CA THR A 54 0.38 -7.32 9.23
C THR A 54 0.60 -8.52 8.29
N ILE A 55 1.16 -9.61 8.80
CA ILE A 55 1.36 -10.85 8.04
C ILE A 55 0.02 -11.42 7.56
N GLY A 56 -0.95 -11.52 8.45
CA GLY A 56 -2.29 -12.03 8.15
C GLY A 56 -3.02 -11.18 7.12
N GLY A 57 -2.96 -9.86 7.29
CA GLY A 57 -3.55 -8.88 6.37
C GLY A 57 -2.94 -8.97 4.98
N PHE A 58 -1.60 -8.95 4.89
CA PHE A 58 -0.88 -9.13 3.62
C PHE A 58 -1.32 -10.42 2.91
N ASN A 59 -1.26 -11.56 3.62
CA ASN A 59 -1.62 -12.85 3.06
C ASN A 59 -3.07 -12.91 2.60
N SER A 60 -3.99 -12.37 3.40
CA SER A 60 -5.41 -12.32 3.07
C SER A 60 -5.68 -11.46 1.83
N MET A 61 -5.02 -10.32 1.71
CA MET A 61 -5.12 -9.44 0.55
C MET A 61 -4.63 -10.17 -0.70
N ILE A 62 -3.42 -10.72 -0.69
CA ILE A 62 -2.86 -11.45 -1.84
C ILE A 62 -3.77 -12.61 -2.28
N GLU A 63 -4.26 -13.41 -1.34
CA GLU A 63 -5.16 -14.54 -1.64
C GLU A 63 -6.51 -14.09 -2.24
N LYS A 64 -7.01 -12.92 -1.88
CA LYS A 64 -8.24 -12.35 -2.44
C LYS A 64 -8.02 -11.82 -3.85
N GLU A 65 -6.94 -11.07 -4.05
CA GLU A 65 -6.60 -10.55 -5.37
C GLU A 65 -6.34 -11.67 -6.39
N LYS A 66 -5.69 -12.77 -5.97
CA LYS A 66 -5.53 -13.98 -6.81
C LYS A 66 -6.85 -14.57 -7.32
N LYS A 67 -7.95 -14.39 -6.59
CA LYS A 67 -9.28 -14.89 -6.99
C LYS A 67 -9.97 -14.03 -8.03
N LEU A 68 -9.51 -12.79 -8.24
CA LEU A 68 -10.14 -11.85 -9.16
C LEU A 68 -9.73 -12.05 -10.62
N ASP A 69 -8.80 -12.97 -10.90
CA ASP A 69 -8.25 -13.23 -12.24
C ASP A 69 -7.78 -11.93 -12.93
N VAL A 70 -7.00 -11.14 -12.20
CA VAL A 70 -6.43 -9.87 -12.66
C VAL A 70 -4.99 -10.10 -13.05
N ASP A 71 -4.58 -9.61 -14.22
CA ASP A 71 -3.17 -9.53 -14.58
C ASP A 71 -2.48 -8.47 -13.70
N ALA A 72 -1.63 -8.91 -12.75
CA ALA A 72 -1.01 -8.03 -11.81
C ALA A 72 0.41 -8.46 -11.42
N HIS A 73 1.27 -7.46 -11.21
CA HIS A 73 2.55 -7.62 -10.53
C HIS A 73 2.50 -7.03 -9.12
N VAL A 74 3.23 -7.65 -8.21
CA VAL A 74 3.33 -7.21 -6.82
C VAL A 74 4.77 -6.81 -6.51
N THR A 75 4.94 -5.58 -6.08
CA THR A 75 6.17 -5.08 -5.46
C THR A 75 5.91 -4.90 -3.97
N THR A 76 6.73 -5.51 -3.12
CA THR A 76 6.61 -5.37 -1.66
C THR A 76 7.93 -4.92 -1.08
N VAL A 77 7.89 -3.81 -0.39
CA VAL A 77 9.01 -3.24 0.37
C VAL A 77 8.68 -3.32 1.85
N LEU A 78 9.61 -3.84 2.63
CA LEU A 78 9.61 -3.72 4.09
C LEU A 78 10.61 -2.63 4.45
N PHE A 79 10.25 -1.75 5.39
CA PHE A 79 11.13 -0.68 5.80
C PHE A 79 11.11 -0.45 7.32
N ASN A 80 12.25 -0.05 7.83
CA ASN A 80 12.49 0.55 9.14
C ASN A 80 13.54 1.65 8.96
N ASP A 81 14.71 1.59 9.58
CA ASP A 81 15.92 2.34 9.23
C ASP A 81 16.65 1.75 8.01
N GLN A 82 16.16 0.61 7.49
CA GLN A 82 16.63 -0.07 6.29
C GLN A 82 15.52 -0.18 5.26
N TYR A 83 15.90 -0.40 4.01
CA TYR A 83 15.00 -0.62 2.88
C TYR A 83 15.19 -2.03 2.33
N LYS A 84 14.22 -2.91 2.54
CA LYS A 84 14.27 -4.32 2.15
C LYS A 84 13.21 -4.64 1.12
N MET A 85 13.62 -5.06 -0.08
CA MET A 85 12.69 -5.49 -1.11
C MET A 85 12.35 -6.97 -0.94
N LEU A 86 11.13 -7.27 -0.54
CA LEU A 86 10.64 -8.64 -0.41
C LEU A 86 10.23 -9.20 -1.79
N TYR A 87 9.46 -8.43 -2.55
CA TYR A 87 9.06 -8.76 -3.92
C TYR A 87 9.35 -7.59 -4.85
N ASN A 88 9.88 -7.88 -6.03
CA ASN A 88 10.16 -6.92 -7.09
C ASN A 88 9.38 -7.32 -8.35
N ARG A 89 8.18 -6.74 -8.51
CA ARG A 89 7.27 -7.03 -9.62
C ARG A 89 7.08 -8.53 -9.86
N ARG A 90 6.81 -9.26 -8.79
CA ARG A 90 6.46 -10.69 -8.86
C ARG A 90 5.05 -10.81 -9.44
N GLU A 91 4.83 -11.71 -10.40
CA GLU A 91 3.47 -12.02 -10.85
C GLU A 91 2.60 -12.40 -9.66
N LEU A 92 1.39 -11.85 -9.58
CA LEU A 92 0.49 -12.02 -8.42
C LEU A 92 0.28 -13.50 -8.07
N LYS A 93 0.13 -14.36 -9.08
CA LYS A 93 -0.06 -15.80 -8.89
C LYS A 93 1.12 -16.47 -8.17
N ASP A 94 2.34 -15.94 -8.35
CA ASP A 94 3.59 -16.49 -7.84
C ASP A 94 4.04 -15.87 -6.50
N VAL A 95 3.26 -14.93 -5.97
CA VAL A 95 3.53 -14.33 -4.65
C VAL A 95 3.26 -15.38 -3.57
N SER A 96 4.29 -15.70 -2.79
CA SER A 96 4.18 -16.63 -1.65
C SER A 96 3.57 -15.93 -0.43
N LYS A 97 3.09 -16.72 0.52
CA LYS A 97 2.67 -16.19 1.82
C LYS A 97 3.86 -15.60 2.56
N MET A 98 3.66 -14.42 3.13
CA MET A 98 4.59 -13.83 4.08
C MET A 98 4.55 -14.63 5.40
N THR A 99 5.70 -14.78 6.02
CA THR A 99 5.87 -15.50 7.29
C THR A 99 6.62 -14.62 8.31
N ASP A 100 6.73 -15.09 9.55
CA ASP A 100 7.53 -14.48 10.61
C ASP A 100 9.04 -14.42 10.31
N LYS A 101 9.51 -15.18 9.32
CA LYS A 101 10.89 -15.10 8.82
C LYS A 101 11.11 -13.96 7.85
N ASP A 102 10.05 -13.53 7.20
CA ASP A 102 10.09 -12.46 6.20
C ASP A 102 9.92 -11.08 6.84
N TYR A 103 9.12 -11.00 7.92
CA TYR A 103 8.72 -9.78 8.59
C TYR A 103 9.12 -9.81 10.07
N THR A 104 10.14 -9.01 10.42
CA THR A 104 10.79 -9.00 11.75
C THR A 104 10.90 -7.57 12.28
N PRO A 105 9.87 -7.04 12.96
CA PRO A 105 9.84 -5.66 13.42
C PRO A 105 11.02 -5.27 14.31
N GLY A 106 11.61 -4.10 14.03
CA GLY A 106 12.71 -3.51 14.78
C GLY A 106 13.22 -2.23 14.12
N GLY A 107 14.09 -1.48 14.82
CA GLY A 107 14.68 -0.24 14.30
C GLY A 107 13.74 0.97 14.35
N MET A 108 14.11 2.02 13.60
CA MET A 108 13.43 3.31 13.50
C MET A 108 12.50 3.32 12.29
N THR A 109 11.89 4.47 11.96
CA THR A 109 10.88 4.60 10.90
C THR A 109 11.33 5.61 9.84
N ALA A 110 12.01 5.16 8.78
CA ALA A 110 12.42 5.99 7.65
C ALA A 110 11.35 5.96 6.53
N LEU A 111 10.15 6.44 6.83
CA LEU A 111 8.97 6.39 5.96
C LEU A 111 9.18 7.15 4.65
N LEU A 112 9.71 8.37 4.73
CA LEU A 112 9.88 9.23 3.55
C LEU A 112 10.89 8.64 2.57
N ASP A 113 11.99 8.10 3.09
CA ASP A 113 13.00 7.42 2.29
C ASP A 113 12.43 6.17 1.61
N ALA A 114 11.66 5.38 2.34
CA ALA A 114 11.02 4.17 1.80
C ALA A 114 10.05 4.51 0.66
N VAL A 115 9.18 5.49 0.86
CA VAL A 115 8.20 5.92 -0.14
C VAL A 115 8.90 6.55 -1.34
N GLY A 116 9.82 7.50 -1.14
CA GLY A 116 10.53 8.18 -2.21
C GLY A 116 11.33 7.22 -3.09
N ARG A 117 12.14 6.34 -2.49
CA ARG A 117 12.91 5.31 -3.20
C ARG A 117 12.01 4.36 -3.98
N THR A 118 10.86 3.96 -3.39
CA THR A 118 9.94 3.04 -4.06
C THR A 118 9.27 3.70 -5.26
N ILE A 119 8.84 4.98 -5.15
CA ILE A 119 8.29 5.73 -6.28
C ILE A 119 9.32 5.79 -7.41
N HIS A 120 10.56 6.23 -7.14
CA HIS A 120 11.60 6.30 -8.16
C HIS A 120 11.95 4.94 -8.78
N LYS A 121 11.92 3.87 -7.99
CA LYS A 121 12.11 2.53 -8.53
C LYS A 121 11.00 2.15 -9.52
N MET A 122 9.76 2.44 -9.17
CA MET A 122 8.62 2.15 -10.06
C MET A 122 8.63 3.03 -11.30
N ASP A 123 9.14 4.26 -11.23
CA ASP A 123 9.30 5.16 -12.38
C ASP A 123 10.19 4.58 -13.47
N MET A 124 11.12 3.71 -13.13
CA MET A 124 12.00 3.03 -14.10
C MET A 124 11.29 1.89 -14.85
N VAL A 125 10.08 1.53 -14.45
CA VAL A 125 9.31 0.47 -15.12
C VAL A 125 8.70 1.00 -16.41
N SER A 126 9.10 0.43 -17.54
CA SER A 126 8.59 0.85 -18.85
C SER A 126 7.08 0.67 -18.96
N GLY A 127 6.39 1.74 -19.36
CA GLY A 127 4.96 1.72 -19.59
C GLY A 127 4.08 1.95 -18.35
N ILE A 128 4.64 2.03 -17.14
CA ILE A 128 3.87 2.24 -15.91
C ILE A 128 3.15 3.60 -15.90
N HIS A 129 3.66 4.60 -16.63
CA HIS A 129 3.09 5.95 -16.72
C HIS A 129 2.05 6.12 -17.84
N ARG A 130 1.68 5.06 -18.54
CA ARG A 130 0.74 5.15 -19.67
C ARG A 130 -0.70 4.97 -19.21
N LYS A 131 -1.37 6.08 -18.87
CA LYS A 131 -2.81 6.12 -18.59
C LYS A 131 -3.69 5.55 -19.71
N ASP A 132 -3.24 5.67 -20.94
CA ASP A 132 -3.95 5.30 -22.16
C ASP A 132 -4.04 3.80 -22.42
N LYS A 133 -3.24 2.99 -21.71
CA LYS A 133 -3.18 1.53 -21.89
C LYS A 133 -3.99 0.72 -20.86
N GLY A 134 -4.81 1.37 -20.05
CA GLY A 134 -5.60 0.69 -19.02
C GLY A 134 -4.76 0.14 -17.87
N ASN A 135 -3.47 0.48 -17.79
CA ASN A 135 -2.60 0.10 -16.66
C ASN A 135 -2.97 0.90 -15.42
N LYS A 136 -2.93 0.26 -14.27
CA LYS A 136 -3.19 0.86 -12.97
C LYS A 136 -2.04 0.64 -12.03
N VAL A 137 -1.69 1.67 -11.26
CA VAL A 137 -0.75 1.53 -10.14
C VAL A 137 -1.49 1.82 -8.85
N LEU A 138 -1.51 0.85 -7.96
CA LEU A 138 -2.03 0.96 -6.62
C LEU A 138 -0.85 0.95 -5.64
N PHE A 139 -0.60 2.07 -4.98
CA PHE A 139 0.49 2.26 -4.04
C PHE A 139 -0.07 2.34 -2.62
N VAL A 140 0.20 1.34 -1.79
CA VAL A 140 -0.32 1.21 -0.43
C VAL A 140 0.81 1.37 0.57
N ILE A 141 0.65 2.31 1.49
CA ILE A 141 1.57 2.57 2.59
C ILE A 141 0.92 2.08 3.88
N ILE A 142 1.62 1.28 4.67
CA ILE A 142 1.13 0.72 5.94
C ILE A 142 2.15 1.01 7.03
N THR A 143 1.75 1.77 8.05
CA THR A 143 2.60 2.12 9.20
C THR A 143 1.76 2.32 10.46
N ASP A 144 2.36 2.18 11.63
CA ASP A 144 1.77 2.55 12.92
C ASP A 144 2.56 3.66 13.64
N GLY A 145 3.66 4.10 13.03
CA GLY A 145 4.61 5.05 13.59
C GLY A 145 4.68 6.36 12.80
N GLU A 146 5.19 7.39 13.48
CA GLU A 146 5.54 8.65 12.84
C GLU A 146 6.93 8.55 12.22
N GLU A 147 7.14 9.28 11.12
CA GLU A 147 8.45 9.49 10.48
C GLU A 147 9.50 9.98 11.50
N ASN A 148 10.65 9.33 11.59
CA ASN A 148 11.68 9.73 12.56
C ASN A 148 13.14 9.46 12.15
N ASP A 149 13.41 8.85 10.99
CA ASP A 149 14.78 8.49 10.62
C ASP A 149 15.14 8.67 9.11
N SER A 150 14.26 9.29 8.31
CA SER A 150 14.56 9.55 6.89
C SER A 150 15.68 10.58 6.73
N LYS A 151 16.57 10.34 5.77
CA LYS A 151 17.79 11.14 5.51
C LYS A 151 17.89 11.67 4.09
N GLU A 152 17.17 11.04 3.15
CA GLU A 152 17.26 11.36 1.72
C GLU A 152 16.10 12.21 1.23
N TYR A 153 14.90 12.02 1.80
CA TYR A 153 13.67 12.69 1.38
C TYR A 153 13.05 13.48 2.52
N THR A 154 12.53 14.65 2.18
CA THR A 154 11.67 15.44 3.07
C THR A 154 10.19 15.19 2.76
N TYR A 155 9.29 15.60 3.66
CA TYR A 155 7.85 15.62 3.38
C TYR A 155 7.51 16.39 2.09
N ALA A 156 8.19 17.51 1.83
CA ALA A 156 7.97 18.29 0.63
C ALA A 156 8.34 17.51 -0.65
N ASP A 157 9.43 16.75 -0.61
CA ASP A 157 9.87 15.93 -1.75
C ASP A 157 8.87 14.80 -2.02
N VAL A 158 8.49 14.04 -1.00
CA VAL A 158 7.54 12.92 -1.13
C VAL A 158 6.16 13.43 -1.57
N LYS A 159 5.68 14.52 -0.99
CA LYS A 159 4.42 15.17 -1.38
C LYS A 159 4.40 15.56 -2.85
N LYS A 160 5.48 16.13 -3.33
CA LYS A 160 5.64 16.50 -4.74
C LYS A 160 5.61 15.27 -5.65
N LEU A 161 6.34 14.21 -5.28
CA LEU A 161 6.35 12.94 -6.03
C LEU A 161 4.96 12.32 -6.10
N ILE A 162 4.28 12.19 -4.96
CA ILE A 162 2.93 11.60 -4.89
C ILE A 162 1.95 12.38 -5.76
N LYS A 163 1.90 13.72 -5.59
CA LYS A 163 1.01 14.56 -6.40
C LYS A 163 1.27 14.44 -7.89
N ASP A 164 2.54 14.48 -8.28
CA ASP A 164 2.89 14.34 -9.70
C ASP A 164 2.45 12.97 -10.26
N ARG A 165 2.59 11.89 -9.51
CA ARG A 165 2.15 10.55 -9.96
C ARG A 165 0.62 10.42 -9.98
N GLN A 166 -0.09 11.04 -9.06
CA GLN A 166 -1.56 11.10 -9.07
C GLN A 166 -2.07 11.87 -10.30
N GLU A 167 -1.54 13.07 -10.53
CA GLU A 167 -2.01 13.98 -11.58
C GLU A 167 -1.59 13.52 -13.00
N ASN A 168 -0.32 13.18 -13.18
CA ASN A 168 0.28 12.94 -14.48
C ASN A 168 0.30 11.46 -14.89
N ALA A 169 0.44 10.53 -13.93
CA ALA A 169 0.49 9.10 -14.20
C ALA A 169 -0.77 8.32 -13.79
N GLY A 170 -1.68 8.95 -13.01
CA GLY A 170 -2.92 8.32 -12.56
C GLY A 170 -2.72 7.23 -11.52
N TRP A 171 -1.60 7.29 -10.77
CA TRP A 171 -1.39 6.37 -9.67
C TRP A 171 -2.39 6.65 -8.55
N GLU A 172 -2.77 5.60 -7.87
CA GLU A 172 -3.62 5.68 -6.69
C GLU A 172 -2.81 5.34 -5.45
N PHE A 173 -2.88 6.25 -4.47
CA PHE A 173 -2.21 6.07 -3.19
C PHE A 173 -3.23 5.83 -2.11
N ILE A 174 -2.94 4.85 -1.23
CA ILE A 174 -3.72 4.54 -0.03
C ILE A 174 -2.76 4.56 1.16
N PHE A 175 -3.19 5.20 2.23
CA PHE A 175 -2.46 5.23 3.48
C PHE A 175 -3.23 4.48 4.58
N LEU A 176 -2.63 3.47 5.17
CA LEU A 176 -3.19 2.69 6.26
C LEU A 176 -2.37 2.97 7.52
N GLY A 177 -2.94 3.74 8.45
CA GLY A 177 -2.28 4.12 9.70
C GLY A 177 -2.89 3.42 10.91
N ALA A 178 -2.06 2.78 11.75
CA ALA A 178 -2.46 2.35 13.08
C ALA A 178 -1.87 3.32 14.11
N ASN A 179 -2.57 3.52 15.23
CA ASN A 179 -2.08 4.29 16.39
C ASN A 179 -1.66 5.76 16.13
N ILE A 180 -1.80 6.27 14.92
CA ILE A 180 -1.46 7.63 14.50
C ILE A 180 -2.70 8.34 13.95
N ASP A 181 -2.63 9.65 13.72
CA ASP A 181 -3.62 10.36 12.92
C ASP A 181 -3.35 10.08 11.43
N ALA A 182 -3.88 8.95 10.96
CA ALA A 182 -3.68 8.50 9.58
C ALA A 182 -4.11 9.54 8.54
N ALA A 183 -5.15 10.33 8.84
CA ALA A 183 -5.63 11.35 7.91
C ALA A 183 -4.67 12.54 7.84
N ALA A 184 -4.13 12.97 8.99
CA ALA A 184 -3.15 14.06 9.00
C ALA A 184 -1.84 13.62 8.34
N GLU A 185 -1.36 12.42 8.61
CA GLU A 185 -0.13 11.92 8.02
C GLU A 185 -0.26 11.72 6.50
N ALA A 186 -1.39 11.20 6.03
CA ALA A 186 -1.69 11.12 4.60
C ALA A 186 -1.66 12.50 3.92
N GLU A 187 -2.26 13.53 4.53
CA GLU A 187 -2.22 14.91 4.00
C GLU A 187 -0.80 15.49 3.96
N ASN A 188 0.02 15.19 4.97
CA ASN A 188 1.43 15.59 4.99
C ASN A 188 2.17 15.00 3.78
N LEU A 189 1.86 13.76 3.41
CA LEU A 189 2.39 13.07 2.24
C LEU A 189 1.72 13.49 0.91
N GLY A 190 0.64 14.26 0.94
CA GLY A 190 -0.10 14.67 -0.27
C GLY A 190 -1.15 13.67 -0.75
N ILE A 191 -1.55 12.74 0.11
CA ILE A 191 -2.63 11.79 -0.11
C ILE A 191 -3.93 12.37 0.48
N ASP A 192 -5.04 12.29 -0.25
CA ASP A 192 -6.32 12.81 0.22
C ASP A 192 -6.83 12.02 1.44
N ARG A 193 -7.52 12.71 2.35
CA ARG A 193 -8.02 12.13 3.61
C ARG A 193 -8.97 10.95 3.40
N ASP A 194 -9.73 10.94 2.33
CA ASP A 194 -10.64 9.84 1.97
C ASP A 194 -9.89 8.58 1.48
N ARG A 195 -8.59 8.69 1.23
CA ARG A 195 -7.66 7.61 0.91
C ARG A 195 -6.83 7.17 2.12
N ALA A 196 -7.11 7.72 3.30
CA ALA A 196 -6.48 7.35 4.56
C ALA A 196 -7.45 6.52 5.41
N VAL A 197 -7.00 5.36 5.85
CA VAL A 197 -7.79 4.49 6.73
C VAL A 197 -7.04 4.29 8.04
N LYS A 198 -7.70 4.66 9.14
CA LYS A 198 -7.21 4.33 10.47
C LYS A 198 -7.71 2.94 10.85
N TYR A 199 -6.79 2.02 11.10
CA TYR A 199 -7.16 0.72 11.65
C TYR A 199 -6.86 0.63 13.14
N LYS A 200 -7.71 -0.09 13.86
CA LYS A 200 -7.54 -0.29 15.30
C LYS A 200 -6.70 -1.54 15.54
N ASN A 201 -5.67 -1.40 16.35
CA ASN A 201 -4.99 -2.55 16.94
C ASN A 201 -5.96 -3.25 17.90
N THR A 202 -6.60 -4.33 17.48
CA THR A 202 -7.56 -5.05 18.32
C THR A 202 -6.93 -6.21 19.10
N GLY A 203 -5.65 -6.54 18.89
CA GLY A 203 -4.93 -7.57 19.67
C GLY A 203 -5.59 -8.96 19.67
N SER A 204 -6.69 -9.13 18.98
CA SER A 204 -7.42 -10.38 18.87
C SER A 204 -7.16 -10.96 17.49
N GLY A 205 -6.17 -11.84 17.42
CA GLY A 205 -5.94 -12.65 16.24
C GLY A 205 -7.26 -13.27 15.78
N VAL A 206 -7.61 -13.06 14.54
CA VAL A 206 -8.73 -13.74 13.91
C VAL A 206 -8.46 -15.23 13.96
N ARG A 207 -9.23 -15.94 14.79
CA ARG A 207 -9.30 -17.42 14.80
C ARG A 207 -10.10 -17.90 13.61
#